data_fd2455c04445022f2a3bb846f85e94b6
#
_entry.id   fd2455c04445022f2a3bb846f85e94b6
#
_cell.length_a   1.000
_cell.length_b   1.000
_cell.length_c   1.000
_cell.angle_alpha   90.00
_cell.angle_beta   90.00
_cell.angle_gamma   90.00
#
_symmetry.space_group_name_H-M   'P 1'
#
loop_
_entity.id
_entity.type
_entity.pdbx_description
1 polymer ?
#
loop_
_entity_poly.entity_id
_entity_poly.type
_entity_poly.pdbx_seq_one_letter_code
_entity_poly.pdbx_strand_id
1 'polypeptide(L)'
;MRILTIADKECRALWDYYQPGTLKGVDLILSCGDLDPDYLQFLVTMAGCPLLYVRGNHDERYDRKPPLGCTCIEDKVYDFHGLRILGLGGSMRYKNSPCMYTEAEMQARIRKAGWQIRLMGGFDILLTHAPAKGCGDMEDLPHRGFACFNTLLETWKPAYMVHGHVHREYTGSSFVREQIHPSGTRIVNAWERALLEVGEESYPPRGQTGFALYDLYVLVKQSRRGR
;
A
#
# COMPACT_ATOMS: atom_id res chain seq x y z
N MET A 1 2.93 5.13 15.24
CA MET A 1 2.67 3.80 14.64
C MET A 1 3.86 3.43 13.78
N ARG A 2 4.44 2.23 13.98
CA ARG A 2 5.56 1.70 13.19
C ARG A 2 5.04 0.77 12.11
N ILE A 3 5.25 1.11 10.86
CA ILE A 3 4.75 0.35 9.71
C ILE A 3 5.94 -0.18 8.92
N LEU A 4 6.05 -1.51 8.82
CA LEU A 4 7.01 -2.15 7.92
C LEU A 4 6.38 -2.21 6.52
N THR A 5 7.07 -1.66 5.51
CA THR A 5 6.67 -1.76 4.11
C THR A 5 7.63 -2.67 3.36
N ILE A 6 7.11 -3.52 2.47
CA ILE A 6 7.87 -4.53 1.73
C ILE A 6 7.38 -4.63 0.29
N ALA A 7 8.29 -4.92 -0.66
CA ALA A 7 7.96 -5.13 -2.07
C ALA A 7 9.07 -5.88 -2.81
N ASP A 8 8.68 -6.63 -3.84
CA ASP A 8 9.49 -7.14 -4.96
C ASP A 8 10.56 -8.17 -4.61
N LYS A 9 11.19 -8.03 -3.47
CA LYS A 9 12.28 -8.91 -3.02
C LYS A 9 12.14 -9.26 -1.55
N GLU A 10 12.18 -10.55 -1.26
CA GLU A 10 12.17 -11.04 0.11
C GLU A 10 13.44 -10.59 0.85
N CYS A 11 13.24 -9.90 1.96
CA CYS A 11 14.35 -9.47 2.79
C CYS A 11 14.94 -10.67 3.55
N ARG A 12 16.16 -11.09 3.20
CA ARG A 12 16.82 -12.25 3.81
C ARG A 12 16.95 -12.15 5.33
N ALA A 13 17.13 -10.94 5.86
CA ALA A 13 17.19 -10.72 7.30
C ALA A 13 15.83 -10.95 7.99
N LEU A 14 14.73 -10.89 7.25
CA LEU A 14 13.37 -11.13 7.73
C LEU A 14 12.84 -12.53 7.36
N TRP A 15 13.60 -13.32 6.60
CA TRP A 15 13.25 -14.66 6.15
C TRP A 15 14.32 -15.67 6.54
N ASP A 16 15.38 -15.78 5.71
CA ASP A 16 16.43 -16.82 5.85
C ASP A 16 17.22 -16.71 7.18
N TYR A 17 17.44 -15.48 7.63
CA TYR A 17 18.22 -15.16 8.83
C TYR A 17 17.38 -14.49 9.91
N TYR A 18 16.09 -14.83 9.96
CA TYR A 18 15.19 -14.26 10.95
C TYR A 18 15.65 -14.53 12.37
N GLN A 19 15.71 -13.50 13.17
CA GLN A 19 16.00 -13.55 14.61
C GLN A 19 14.71 -13.25 15.39
N PRO A 20 14.36 -14.05 16.42
CA PRO A 20 13.21 -13.73 17.28
C PRO A 20 13.30 -12.30 17.82
N GLY A 21 12.22 -11.54 17.65
CA GLY A 21 12.16 -10.14 18.08
C GLY A 21 12.55 -9.10 17.04
N THR A 22 13.04 -9.49 15.85
CA THR A 22 13.35 -8.55 14.75
C THR A 22 12.16 -7.66 14.36
N LEU A 23 10.95 -8.20 14.45
CA LEU A 23 9.71 -7.50 14.13
C LEU A 23 9.01 -6.90 15.36
N LYS A 24 9.68 -6.89 16.53
CA LYS A 24 9.10 -6.34 17.75
C LYS A 24 8.81 -4.84 17.60
N GLY A 25 7.59 -4.45 17.97
CA GLY A 25 7.13 -3.06 17.89
C GLY A 25 6.72 -2.61 16.48
N VAL A 26 6.59 -3.54 15.53
CA VAL A 26 5.88 -3.28 14.27
C VAL A 26 4.38 -3.39 14.54
N ASP A 27 3.63 -2.35 14.21
CA ASP A 27 2.17 -2.29 14.43
C ASP A 27 1.39 -2.80 13.20
N LEU A 28 1.96 -2.66 12.02
CA LEU A 28 1.34 -2.99 10.73
C LEU A 28 2.41 -3.34 9.70
N ILE A 29 2.12 -4.31 8.83
CA ILE A 29 2.92 -4.59 7.64
C ILE A 29 2.11 -4.24 6.40
N LEU A 30 2.71 -3.48 5.47
CA LEU A 30 2.14 -3.16 4.16
C LEU A 30 2.99 -3.79 3.06
N SER A 31 2.39 -4.66 2.25
CA SER A 31 3.05 -5.25 1.08
C SER A 31 2.54 -4.60 -0.20
N CYS A 32 3.49 -4.10 -0.99
CA CYS A 32 3.23 -3.53 -2.31
C CYS A 32 3.19 -4.58 -3.43
N GLY A 33 3.30 -5.88 -3.11
CA GLY A 33 3.22 -6.98 -4.08
C GLY A 33 4.58 -7.51 -4.57
N ASP A 34 4.49 -8.47 -5.49
CA ASP A 34 5.58 -9.22 -6.11
C ASP A 34 6.46 -9.96 -5.08
N LEU A 35 5.82 -10.57 -4.07
CA LEU A 35 6.48 -11.34 -3.02
C LEU A 35 5.92 -12.76 -2.93
N ASP A 36 6.71 -13.71 -2.42
CA ASP A 36 6.22 -15.07 -2.20
C ASP A 36 5.12 -15.09 -1.14
N PRO A 37 3.97 -15.78 -1.39
CA PRO A 37 2.90 -15.86 -0.40
C PRO A 37 3.35 -16.52 0.92
N ASP A 38 4.30 -17.45 0.88
CA ASP A 38 4.82 -18.09 2.09
C ASP A 38 5.67 -17.12 2.93
N TYR A 39 6.38 -16.19 2.27
CA TYR A 39 7.07 -15.08 2.95
C TYR A 39 6.09 -14.17 3.69
N LEU A 40 4.98 -13.79 3.06
CA LEU A 40 3.96 -12.97 3.71
C LEU A 40 3.30 -13.70 4.90
N GLN A 41 3.00 -15.00 4.74
CA GLN A 41 2.45 -15.83 5.83
C GLN A 41 3.43 -15.94 7.00
N PHE A 42 4.72 -16.08 6.71
CA PHE A 42 5.76 -16.11 7.72
C PHE A 42 5.80 -14.78 8.48
N LEU A 43 5.85 -13.66 7.77
CA LEU A 43 5.94 -12.33 8.39
C LEU A 43 4.74 -12.02 9.29
N VAL A 44 3.50 -12.28 8.83
CA VAL A 44 2.31 -12.02 9.64
C VAL A 44 2.29 -12.87 10.91
N THR A 45 2.82 -14.10 10.83
CA THR A 45 2.93 -15.01 11.97
C THR A 45 4.00 -14.52 12.97
N MET A 46 5.17 -14.13 12.48
CA MET A 46 6.29 -13.74 13.35
C MET A 46 6.10 -12.35 13.96
N ALA A 47 5.47 -11.43 13.24
CA ALA A 47 5.20 -10.08 13.73
C ALA A 47 4.06 -10.03 14.75
N GLY A 48 3.09 -10.93 14.65
CA GLY A 48 1.86 -10.90 15.46
C GLY A 48 1.02 -9.65 15.26
N CYS A 49 1.19 -8.95 14.13
CA CYS A 49 0.42 -7.78 13.74
C CYS A 49 -0.21 -8.00 12.35
N PRO A 50 -1.26 -7.23 11.97
CA PRO A 50 -1.88 -7.36 10.66
C PRO A 50 -0.89 -7.11 9.51
N LEU A 51 -1.09 -7.84 8.40
CA LEU A 51 -0.43 -7.61 7.12
C LEU A 51 -1.49 -7.32 6.07
N LEU A 52 -1.42 -6.12 5.48
CA LEU A 52 -2.28 -5.69 4.37
C LEU A 52 -1.45 -5.71 3.09
N TYR A 53 -2.06 -6.14 1.98
CA TYR A 53 -1.34 -6.20 0.72
C TYR A 53 -2.16 -5.76 -0.48
N VAL A 54 -1.46 -5.32 -1.52
CA VAL A 54 -1.92 -5.26 -2.89
C VAL A 54 -1.07 -6.21 -3.73
N ARG A 55 -1.59 -6.67 -4.88
CA ARG A 55 -0.84 -7.53 -5.78
C ARG A 55 0.10 -6.72 -6.68
N GLY A 56 1.27 -7.25 -6.93
CA GLY A 56 2.14 -6.80 -8.00
C GLY A 56 1.78 -7.46 -9.34
N ASN A 57 2.55 -7.17 -10.37
CA ASN A 57 2.29 -7.69 -11.71
C ASN A 57 2.69 -9.17 -11.90
N HIS A 58 3.40 -9.76 -10.94
CA HIS A 58 3.78 -11.18 -10.92
C HIS A 58 2.97 -12.02 -9.92
N ASP A 59 1.98 -11.45 -9.25
CA ASP A 59 1.20 -12.11 -8.20
C ASP A 59 -0.06 -12.85 -8.71
N GLU A 60 -0.11 -13.24 -9.99
CA GLU A 60 -1.17 -14.09 -10.55
C GLU A 60 -1.34 -15.39 -9.75
N ARG A 61 -0.26 -15.90 -9.15
CA ARG A 61 -0.25 -17.09 -8.31
C ARG A 61 -1.14 -16.95 -7.07
N TYR A 62 -1.42 -15.75 -6.59
CA TYR A 62 -2.29 -15.52 -5.44
C TYR A 62 -3.75 -15.92 -5.67
N ASP A 63 -4.18 -16.06 -6.93
CA ASP A 63 -5.50 -16.62 -7.26
C ASP A 63 -5.62 -18.10 -6.87
N ARG A 64 -4.50 -18.83 -6.89
CA ARG A 64 -4.43 -20.26 -6.53
C ARG A 64 -3.89 -20.50 -5.12
N LYS A 65 -2.91 -19.69 -4.71
CA LYS A 65 -2.24 -19.78 -3.40
C LYS A 65 -2.17 -18.37 -2.78
N PRO A 66 -3.27 -17.86 -2.22
CA PRO A 66 -3.24 -16.55 -1.55
C PRO A 66 -2.41 -16.61 -0.27
N PRO A 67 -1.76 -15.52 0.16
CA PRO A 67 -1.04 -15.45 1.42
C PRO A 67 -2.02 -15.54 2.60
N LEU A 68 -1.98 -16.66 3.34
CA LEU A 68 -2.89 -16.91 4.45
C LEU A 68 -2.57 -15.99 5.64
N GLY A 69 -3.61 -15.56 6.36
CA GLY A 69 -3.47 -14.62 7.48
C GLY A 69 -3.26 -13.17 7.06
N CYS A 70 -3.10 -12.89 5.76
CA CYS A 70 -2.93 -11.56 5.21
C CYS A 70 -4.25 -11.03 4.62
N THR A 71 -4.41 -9.71 4.55
CA THR A 71 -5.64 -9.09 4.04
C THR A 71 -5.37 -8.34 2.75
N CYS A 72 -6.02 -8.76 1.65
CA CYS A 72 -6.01 -8.01 0.39
C CYS A 72 -6.88 -6.76 0.51
N ILE A 73 -6.29 -5.59 0.19
CA ILE A 73 -6.98 -4.30 0.23
C ILE A 73 -7.14 -3.65 -1.14
N GLU A 74 -6.99 -4.41 -2.23
CA GLU A 74 -7.19 -3.87 -3.59
C GLU A 74 -8.58 -3.27 -3.79
N ASP A 75 -8.61 -2.13 -4.47
CA ASP A 75 -9.81 -1.38 -4.87
C ASP A 75 -10.72 -0.96 -3.71
N LYS A 76 -10.16 -0.81 -2.50
CA LYS A 76 -10.90 -0.36 -1.31
C LYS A 76 -10.05 0.45 -0.36
N VAL A 77 -10.70 1.24 0.48
CA VAL A 77 -10.08 1.92 1.61
C VAL A 77 -10.25 1.05 2.86
N TYR A 78 -9.13 0.72 3.49
CA TYR A 78 -9.09 -0.04 4.74
C TYR A 78 -8.85 0.89 5.92
N ASP A 79 -9.67 0.78 6.97
CA ASP A 79 -9.48 1.52 8.23
C ASP A 79 -8.66 0.67 9.21
N PHE A 80 -7.44 1.11 9.48
CA PHE A 80 -6.58 0.53 10.50
C PHE A 80 -6.47 1.49 11.69
N HIS A 81 -7.36 1.34 12.67
CA HIS A 81 -7.40 2.18 13.88
C HIS A 81 -7.50 3.69 13.63
N GLY A 82 -8.15 4.10 12.55
CA GLY A 82 -8.26 5.49 12.11
C GLY A 82 -7.37 5.85 10.94
N LEU A 83 -6.25 5.15 10.76
CA LEU A 83 -5.40 5.28 9.57
C LEU A 83 -6.09 4.64 8.36
N ARG A 84 -6.41 5.44 7.34
CA ARG A 84 -7.14 5.02 6.15
C ARG A 84 -6.17 4.71 5.02
N ILE A 85 -6.21 3.50 4.49
CA ILE A 85 -5.25 3.01 3.49
C ILE A 85 -6.01 2.61 2.23
N LEU A 86 -5.78 3.32 1.12
CA LEU A 86 -6.31 2.97 -0.20
C LEU A 86 -5.33 2.02 -0.90
N GLY A 87 -5.80 0.84 -1.32
CA GLY A 87 -4.99 -0.15 -2.04
C GLY A 87 -5.29 -0.18 -3.55
N LEU A 88 -4.25 -0.08 -4.40
CA LEU A 88 -4.33 -0.18 -5.86
C LEU A 88 -3.14 -0.97 -6.41
N GLY A 89 -3.30 -2.28 -6.59
CA GLY A 89 -2.23 -3.16 -7.08
C GLY A 89 -2.07 -3.16 -8.60
N GLY A 90 -1.01 -3.83 -9.05
CA GLY A 90 -0.65 -4.03 -10.46
C GLY A 90 0.20 -2.93 -11.07
N SER A 91 0.67 -3.17 -12.30
CA SER A 91 1.52 -2.25 -13.05
C SER A 91 0.92 -1.85 -14.40
N MET A 92 1.63 -0.96 -15.12
CA MET A 92 1.30 -0.62 -16.50
C MET A 92 1.34 -1.87 -17.38
N ARG A 93 0.34 -2.01 -18.28
CA ARG A 93 0.24 -3.19 -19.17
C ARG A 93 1.29 -3.14 -20.27
N TYR A 94 2.20 -4.09 -20.27
CA TYR A 94 3.16 -4.35 -21.33
C TYR A 94 3.00 -5.76 -21.94
N LYS A 95 2.22 -6.63 -21.28
CA LYS A 95 1.81 -7.97 -21.78
C LYS A 95 0.38 -8.27 -21.32
N ASN A 96 -0.21 -9.34 -21.84
CA ASN A 96 -1.51 -9.79 -21.37
C ASN A 96 -1.38 -10.54 -20.03
N SER A 97 -1.75 -9.89 -18.93
CA SER A 97 -1.72 -10.42 -17.57
C SER A 97 -2.83 -9.80 -16.74
N PRO A 98 -3.45 -10.56 -15.81
CA PRO A 98 -4.56 -10.08 -14.98
C PRO A 98 -4.17 -8.96 -14.00
N CYS A 99 -2.88 -8.86 -13.63
CA CYS A 99 -2.39 -7.84 -12.70
C CYS A 99 -1.72 -6.65 -13.43
N MET A 100 -2.03 -6.45 -14.72
CA MET A 100 -1.53 -5.32 -15.51
C MET A 100 -2.68 -4.53 -16.11
N TYR A 101 -2.60 -3.22 -16.03
CA TYR A 101 -3.68 -2.31 -16.39
C TYR A 101 -3.21 -1.21 -17.34
N THR A 102 -4.07 -0.80 -18.24
CA THR A 102 -3.90 0.48 -18.96
C THR A 102 -4.22 1.63 -18.02
N GLU A 103 -3.82 2.85 -18.37
CA GLU A 103 -4.18 4.06 -17.64
C GLU A 103 -5.72 4.18 -17.45
N ALA A 104 -6.49 3.90 -18.51
CA ALA A 104 -7.94 3.97 -18.47
C ALA A 104 -8.57 2.94 -17.53
N GLU A 105 -8.04 1.73 -17.48
CA GLU A 105 -8.49 0.68 -16.55
C GLU A 105 -8.16 1.03 -15.10
N MET A 106 -6.96 1.56 -14.84
CA MET A 106 -6.59 2.03 -13.51
C MET A 106 -7.49 3.19 -13.06
N GLN A 107 -7.77 4.15 -13.95
CA GLN A 107 -8.75 5.21 -13.68
C GLN A 107 -10.16 4.65 -13.38
N ALA A 108 -10.58 3.58 -14.06
CA ALA A 108 -11.86 2.94 -13.80
C ALA A 108 -11.91 2.29 -12.41
N ARG A 109 -10.81 1.64 -11.97
CA ARG A 109 -10.65 1.11 -10.61
C ARG A 109 -10.74 2.22 -9.56
N ILE A 110 -10.04 3.33 -9.78
CA ILE A 110 -10.09 4.52 -8.91
C ILE A 110 -11.52 5.08 -8.82
N ARG A 111 -12.22 5.22 -9.95
CA ARG A 111 -13.63 5.68 -9.96
C ARG A 111 -14.54 4.74 -9.17
N LYS A 112 -14.34 3.43 -9.30
CA LYS A 112 -15.10 2.43 -8.54
C LYS A 112 -14.85 2.55 -7.03
N ALA A 113 -13.61 2.80 -6.60
CA ALA A 113 -13.28 3.05 -5.19
C ALA A 113 -13.76 4.44 -4.71
N GLY A 114 -14.05 5.35 -5.61
CA GLY A 114 -14.33 6.78 -5.31
C GLY A 114 -15.49 7.03 -4.35
N TRP A 115 -16.53 6.19 -4.35
CA TRP A 115 -17.62 6.28 -3.39
C TRP A 115 -17.13 5.97 -1.96
N GLN A 116 -16.29 4.94 -1.81
CA GLN A 116 -15.72 4.54 -0.52
C GLN A 116 -14.72 5.58 0.00
N ILE A 117 -13.89 6.13 -0.90
CA ILE A 117 -12.96 7.21 -0.55
C ILE A 117 -13.74 8.39 0.01
N ARG A 118 -14.84 8.80 -0.64
CA ARG A 118 -15.68 9.91 -0.15
C ARG A 118 -16.37 9.55 1.16
N LEU A 119 -16.92 8.34 1.28
CA LEU A 119 -17.58 7.87 2.51
C LEU A 119 -16.64 7.90 3.72
N MET A 120 -15.35 7.65 3.50
CA MET A 120 -14.33 7.65 4.56
C MET A 120 -13.65 9.03 4.74
N GLY A 121 -14.06 10.04 3.99
CA GLY A 121 -13.45 11.38 4.05
C GLY A 121 -12.02 11.45 3.51
N GLY A 122 -11.65 10.54 2.60
CA GLY A 122 -10.32 10.45 2.02
C GLY A 122 -9.55 9.20 2.45
N PHE A 123 -8.23 9.27 2.31
CA PHE A 123 -7.27 8.25 2.78
C PHE A 123 -5.95 8.92 3.16
N ASP A 124 -5.18 8.28 4.01
CA ASP A 124 -3.94 8.82 4.59
C ASP A 124 -2.70 8.17 3.96
N ILE A 125 -2.84 6.93 3.50
CA ILE A 125 -1.82 6.19 2.75
C ILE A 125 -2.42 5.69 1.44
N LEU A 126 -1.72 5.95 0.33
CA LEU A 126 -1.92 5.27 -0.95
C LEU A 126 -0.93 4.11 -1.05
N LEU A 127 -1.42 2.87 -0.95
CA LEU A 127 -0.63 1.65 -1.12
C LEU A 127 -0.79 1.15 -2.55
N THR A 128 0.30 1.14 -3.33
CA THR A 128 0.28 0.68 -4.73
C THR A 128 1.40 -0.31 -5.00
N HIS A 129 1.35 -1.00 -6.15
CA HIS A 129 2.53 -1.70 -6.64
C HIS A 129 3.37 -0.78 -7.52
N ALA A 130 2.80 -0.24 -8.60
CA ALA A 130 3.50 0.71 -9.47
C ALA A 130 3.59 2.12 -8.86
N PRO A 131 4.60 2.92 -9.20
CA PRO A 131 4.75 4.32 -8.81
C PRO A 131 3.73 5.24 -9.52
N ALA A 132 3.63 6.49 -9.06
CA ALA A 132 3.03 7.57 -9.83
C ALA A 132 3.99 8.02 -10.95
N LYS A 133 3.44 8.44 -12.08
CA LYS A 133 4.24 8.90 -13.23
C LYS A 133 5.09 10.12 -12.84
N GLY A 134 6.39 10.05 -13.16
CA GLY A 134 7.37 11.08 -12.80
C GLY A 134 7.86 11.01 -11.34
N CYS A 135 7.44 9.99 -10.59
CA CYS A 135 7.75 9.84 -9.18
C CYS A 135 8.46 8.51 -8.90
N GLY A 136 9.72 8.39 -9.33
CA GLY A 136 10.52 7.18 -9.14
C GLY A 136 10.19 6.06 -10.13
N ASP A 137 9.43 6.35 -11.18
CA ASP A 137 9.19 5.46 -12.32
C ASP A 137 10.36 5.53 -13.35
N MET A 138 10.28 4.71 -14.39
CA MET A 138 11.25 4.70 -15.50
C MET A 138 10.52 5.03 -16.82
N GLU A 139 11.29 5.37 -17.86
CA GLU A 139 10.73 5.75 -19.17
C GLU A 139 10.20 4.54 -19.95
N ASP A 140 10.74 3.35 -19.71
CA ASP A 140 10.33 2.12 -20.36
C ASP A 140 8.89 1.72 -19.95
N LEU A 141 8.17 1.10 -20.88
CA LEU A 141 6.75 0.79 -20.68
C LEU A 141 6.47 -0.09 -19.44
N PRO A 142 7.24 -1.15 -19.13
CA PRO A 142 7.02 -1.97 -17.95
C PRO A 142 7.05 -1.20 -16.61
N HIS A 143 8.01 -0.27 -16.45
CA HIS A 143 8.25 0.44 -15.20
C HIS A 143 7.66 1.86 -15.16
N ARG A 144 6.88 2.21 -16.19
CA ARG A 144 6.18 3.49 -16.24
C ARG A 144 5.11 3.58 -15.18
N GLY A 145 5.10 4.69 -14.43
CA GLY A 145 4.09 4.98 -13.43
C GLY A 145 2.74 5.41 -14.03
N PHE A 146 1.69 5.35 -13.22
CA PHE A 146 0.36 5.80 -13.60
C PHE A 146 0.19 7.32 -13.39
N ALA A 147 -0.28 8.02 -14.42
CA ALA A 147 -0.58 9.46 -14.34
C ALA A 147 -1.79 9.74 -13.42
N CYS A 148 -2.79 8.86 -13.39
CA CYS A 148 -3.96 8.98 -12.52
C CYS A 148 -3.61 8.93 -11.01
N PHE A 149 -2.47 8.38 -10.63
CA PHE A 149 -2.02 8.44 -9.24
C PHE A 149 -1.63 9.87 -8.85
N ASN A 150 -1.00 10.66 -9.74
CA ASN A 150 -0.75 12.07 -9.47
C ASN A 150 -2.06 12.83 -9.17
N THR A 151 -3.12 12.58 -9.97
CA THR A 151 -4.44 13.17 -9.73
C THR A 151 -5.01 12.79 -8.36
N LEU A 152 -4.81 11.52 -7.91
CA LEU A 152 -5.18 11.11 -6.55
C LEU A 152 -4.41 11.87 -5.48
N LEU A 153 -3.09 12.00 -5.65
CA LEU A 153 -2.21 12.68 -4.70
C LEU A 153 -2.54 14.18 -4.62
N GLU A 154 -2.82 14.83 -5.75
CA GLU A 154 -3.21 16.24 -5.81
C GLU A 154 -4.59 16.51 -5.17
N THR A 155 -5.54 15.58 -5.40
CA THR A 155 -6.93 15.74 -4.93
C THR A 155 -7.06 15.45 -3.44
N TRP A 156 -6.45 14.36 -2.95
CA TRP A 156 -6.68 13.86 -1.59
C TRP A 156 -5.53 14.15 -0.63
N LYS A 157 -4.34 14.46 -1.15
CA LYS A 157 -3.14 14.84 -0.40
C LYS A 157 -2.85 13.89 0.78
N PRO A 158 -2.77 12.56 0.54
CA PRO A 158 -2.44 11.63 1.61
C PRO A 158 -1.06 11.95 2.18
N ALA A 159 -0.82 11.60 3.44
CA ALA A 159 0.50 11.79 4.05
C ALA A 159 1.58 10.96 3.34
N TYR A 160 1.22 9.75 2.90
CA TYR A 160 2.16 8.83 2.25
C TYR A 160 1.59 8.20 0.99
N MET A 161 2.48 7.94 0.02
CA MET A 161 2.30 6.94 -1.02
C MET A 161 3.42 5.90 -0.86
N VAL A 162 3.07 4.62 -0.84
CA VAL A 162 4.02 3.52 -0.72
C VAL A 162 3.88 2.63 -1.95
N HIS A 163 4.98 2.37 -2.64
CA HIS A 163 5.00 1.56 -3.85
C HIS A 163 6.23 0.65 -3.91
N GLY A 164 6.26 -0.28 -4.85
CA GLY A 164 7.38 -1.13 -5.22
C GLY A 164 7.73 -0.99 -6.70
N HIS A 165 7.86 -2.12 -7.39
CA HIS A 165 7.98 -2.30 -8.82
C HIS A 165 9.28 -1.80 -9.45
N VAL A 166 9.84 -0.68 -9.00
CA VAL A 166 11.11 -0.15 -9.51
C VAL A 166 12.23 -0.58 -8.58
N HIS A 167 13.03 -1.54 -9.04
CA HIS A 167 14.04 -2.18 -8.24
C HIS A 167 15.35 -1.39 -8.23
N ARG A 168 16.04 -1.40 -7.11
CA ARG A 168 17.39 -0.83 -6.99
C ARG A 168 18.38 -1.48 -7.96
N GLU A 169 18.17 -2.74 -8.31
CA GLU A 169 19.01 -3.51 -9.24
C GLU A 169 18.95 -2.96 -10.67
N TYR A 170 17.82 -2.35 -11.08
CA TYR A 170 17.68 -1.72 -12.40
C TYR A 170 18.24 -0.30 -12.43
N THR A 171 18.08 0.45 -11.35
CA THR A 171 18.39 1.87 -11.28
C THR A 171 19.78 2.16 -10.70
N GLY A 172 20.38 1.19 -9.98
CA GLY A 172 21.71 1.35 -9.38
C GLY A 172 21.81 2.59 -8.48
N SER A 173 22.71 3.51 -8.82
CA SER A 173 22.92 4.76 -8.06
C SER A 173 21.79 5.77 -8.20
N SER A 174 20.92 5.64 -9.21
CA SER A 174 19.76 6.51 -9.40
C SER A 174 18.50 6.03 -8.65
N PHE A 175 18.60 4.99 -7.82
CA PHE A 175 17.50 4.52 -7.00
C PHE A 175 17.05 5.58 -5.98
N VAL A 176 15.79 5.99 -6.09
CA VAL A 176 15.18 6.94 -5.17
C VAL A 176 14.30 6.19 -4.17
N ARG A 177 14.74 6.10 -2.91
CA ARG A 177 13.97 5.49 -1.82
C ARG A 177 12.77 6.36 -1.43
N GLU A 178 13.01 7.66 -1.29
CA GLU A 178 12.01 8.60 -0.81
C GLU A 178 12.07 9.90 -1.58
N GLN A 179 10.91 10.48 -1.84
CA GLN A 179 10.76 11.80 -2.43
C GLN A 179 9.46 12.46 -1.98
N ILE A 180 9.35 13.76 -2.16
CA ILE A 180 8.15 14.52 -1.85
C ILE A 180 7.45 14.90 -3.15
N HIS A 181 6.19 14.50 -3.28
CA HIS A 181 5.33 14.93 -4.38
C HIS A 181 4.95 16.42 -4.21
N PRO A 182 4.68 17.19 -5.29
CA PRO A 182 4.24 18.58 -5.20
C PRO A 182 3.01 18.83 -4.32
N SER A 183 2.15 17.82 -4.13
CA SER A 183 1.00 17.87 -3.19
C SER A 183 1.41 17.86 -1.70
N GLY A 184 2.68 17.61 -1.39
CA GLY A 184 3.18 17.41 -0.03
C GLY A 184 3.24 15.94 0.41
N THR A 185 2.71 15.00 -0.39
CA THR A 185 2.73 13.55 -0.08
C THR A 185 4.16 13.02 -0.11
N ARG A 186 4.56 12.30 0.94
CA ARG A 186 5.83 11.56 0.99
C ARG A 186 5.69 10.24 0.25
N ILE A 187 6.43 10.08 -0.85
CA ILE A 187 6.45 8.86 -1.65
C ILE A 187 7.63 8.00 -1.21
N VAL A 188 7.35 6.72 -0.95
CA VAL A 188 8.34 5.74 -0.47
C VAL A 188 8.31 4.51 -1.37
N ASN A 189 9.45 4.16 -1.96
CA ASN A 189 9.64 2.88 -2.63
C ASN A 189 9.99 1.83 -1.58
N ALA A 190 9.16 0.80 -1.44
CA ALA A 190 9.28 -0.25 -0.44
C ALA A 190 10.21 -1.41 -0.87
N TRP A 191 10.92 -1.30 -1.99
CA TRP A 191 11.78 -2.36 -2.50
C TRP A 191 12.61 -3.01 -1.40
N GLU A 192 12.55 -4.35 -1.30
CA GLU A 192 13.01 -5.18 -0.19
C GLU A 192 12.29 -4.84 1.12
N ARG A 193 12.58 -3.72 1.73
CA ARG A 193 11.89 -3.19 2.91
C ARG A 193 12.16 -1.71 3.15
N ALA A 194 11.20 -1.04 3.78
CA ALA A 194 11.38 0.27 4.43
C ALA A 194 10.54 0.32 5.71
N LEU A 195 10.92 1.20 6.63
CA LEU A 195 10.20 1.40 7.88
C LEU A 195 9.64 2.82 7.90
N LEU A 196 8.32 2.96 8.15
CA LEU A 196 7.67 4.24 8.32
C LEU A 196 7.31 4.44 9.80
N GLU A 197 7.62 5.62 10.30
CA GLU A 197 7.09 6.11 11.57
C GLU A 197 5.95 7.08 11.24
N VAL A 198 4.70 6.65 11.47
CA VAL A 198 3.50 7.44 11.19
C VAL A 198 2.97 8.01 12.49
N GLY A 199 3.10 9.32 12.66
CA GLY A 199 2.57 10.03 13.83
C GLY A 199 1.05 10.16 13.76
N GLU A 200 0.41 10.36 14.92
CA GLU A 200 -1.05 10.54 15.01
C GLU A 200 -1.54 11.81 14.29
N GLU A 201 -0.65 12.77 14.09
CA GLU A 201 -0.91 14.00 13.32
C GLU A 201 -1.06 13.77 11.81
N SER A 202 -0.62 12.60 11.31
CA SER A 202 -0.67 12.25 9.87
C SER A 202 -2.04 11.77 9.39
N TYR A 203 -2.99 11.56 10.30
CA TYR A 203 -4.34 11.10 9.98
C TYR A 203 -5.35 11.57 11.04
N PRO A 204 -6.64 11.74 10.70
CA PRO A 204 -7.64 12.19 11.67
C PRO A 204 -7.87 11.13 12.75
N PRO A 205 -8.20 11.53 13.99
CA PRO A 205 -8.64 10.60 15.02
C PRO A 205 -9.82 9.76 14.54
N ARG A 206 -9.87 8.51 14.97
CA ARG A 206 -10.90 7.57 14.55
C ARG A 206 -12.30 8.09 14.89
N GLY A 207 -13.17 8.15 13.87
CA GLY A 207 -14.52 8.71 13.99
C GLY A 207 -14.58 10.24 13.98
N GLN A 208 -13.50 10.91 13.58
CA GLN A 208 -13.38 12.36 13.44
C GLN A 208 -12.79 12.76 12.08
N THR A 209 -13.19 12.05 11.03
CA THR A 209 -12.70 12.32 9.66
C THR A 209 -13.34 13.57 9.06
N GLY A 210 -14.39 14.10 9.70
CA GLY A 210 -15.24 15.18 9.17
C GLY A 210 -16.27 14.71 8.16
N PHE A 211 -16.30 13.39 7.85
CA PHE A 211 -17.35 12.80 7.02
C PHE A 211 -18.40 12.12 7.89
N ALA A 212 -19.54 12.78 8.08
CA ALA A 212 -20.55 12.43 9.09
C ALA A 212 -21.04 10.96 9.02
N LEU A 213 -21.19 10.39 7.81
CA LEU A 213 -21.64 9.01 7.63
C LEU A 213 -20.63 7.99 8.12
N TYR A 214 -19.34 8.20 7.83
CA TYR A 214 -18.28 7.31 8.30
C TYR A 214 -18.08 7.44 9.81
N ASP A 215 -18.05 8.66 10.32
CA ASP A 215 -17.88 8.93 11.74
C ASP A 215 -19.03 8.33 12.55
N LEU A 216 -20.27 8.46 12.08
CA LEU A 216 -21.43 7.79 12.70
C LEU A 216 -21.31 6.26 12.64
N TYR A 217 -20.90 5.69 11.51
CA TYR A 217 -20.66 4.25 11.38
C TYR A 217 -19.63 3.75 12.39
N VAL A 218 -18.53 4.46 12.58
CA VAL A 218 -17.48 4.11 13.54
C VAL A 218 -18.01 4.14 14.96
N LEU A 219 -18.78 5.18 15.35
CA LEU A 219 -19.39 5.30 16.67
C LEU A 219 -20.36 4.16 16.96
N VAL A 220 -21.23 3.80 16.00
CA VAL A 220 -22.17 2.68 16.13
C VAL A 220 -21.44 1.34 16.27
N LYS A 221 -20.34 1.14 15.52
CA LYS A 221 -19.56 -0.10 15.59
C LYS A 221 -18.80 -0.23 16.92
N GLN A 222 -18.35 0.87 17.49
CA GLN A 222 -17.73 0.88 18.83
C GLN A 222 -18.73 0.54 19.92
N SER A 223 -19.94 1.10 19.88
CA SER A 223 -20.99 0.83 20.87
C SER A 223 -21.45 -0.64 20.89
N ARG A 224 -21.31 -1.38 19.77
CA ARG A 224 -21.62 -2.80 19.67
C ARG A 224 -20.51 -3.73 20.16
N ARG A 225 -19.26 -3.26 20.27
CA ARG A 225 -18.11 -4.04 20.76
C ARG A 225 -17.91 -3.90 22.28
N GLY A 226 -18.53 -2.94 22.89
CA GLY A 226 -18.51 -2.70 24.35
C GLY A 226 -19.68 -3.34 25.12
N ARG A 227 -20.47 -4.17 24.43
CA ARG A 227 -21.50 -5.03 25.02
C ARG A 227 -21.10 -6.50 24.78
#